data_963412d17731cf9c1ec90148f535b28d
#
_entry.id   963412d17731cf9c1ec90148f535b28d
#
_cell.length_a   1.000
_cell.length_b   1.000
_cell.length_c   1.000
_cell.angle_alpha   90.00
_cell.angle_beta   90.00
_cell.angle_gamma   90.00
#
_symmetry.space_group_name_H-M   'P 1'
#
loop_
_entity.id
_entity.type
_entity.pdbx_description
1 polymer ?
#
loop_
_entity_poly.entity_id
_entity_poly.type
_entity_poly.pdbx_seq_one_letter_code
_entity_poly.pdbx_strand_id
1 'polypeptide(L)'
;MKKYLPQVNVKELCVWLRLPRSVFYYCPKQGKRGIAPSTHTAMQDGSRVSNELVSEAIRQLLNQEFVNYGYEKITVSLRNKNFIINKKKVYRLMSEQQLLFGKTITTTGRREFVKHRKVNAKYPMECICLDIKYVWVNGEKRHYYLLTVMDIFSRKALCFIFQKSIRKMDVINLFRRLNVEHDIKGVTLRNDNGSQFIANDVKAFLKTVGIKQEFTHIATPEENAYIESFHSTVQRDVIERYEWSSYYEAKTTIERYMQFYNEQYLHRSIGMITPNQKWEQGVAARTAAKQPDNALRDLSRAMDTAENLIENPSPGQTLYKSQCEDYLCDAAGLAGVDMTSTVLKNMSNQ
;
A
#
# COMPACT_ATOMS: atom_id res chain seq x y z
N MET A 1 -12.24 -50.93 -33.71
CA MET A 1 -12.64 -51.83 -32.59
C MET A 1 -14.08 -52.32 -32.72
N LYS A 2 -15.09 -51.47 -32.79
CA LYS A 2 -16.52 -51.89 -32.83
C LYS A 2 -16.85 -52.91 -33.96
N LYS A 3 -16.18 -52.86 -35.10
CA LYS A 3 -16.37 -53.76 -36.24
C LYS A 3 -16.02 -55.21 -35.95
N TYR A 4 -15.16 -55.49 -34.96
CA TYR A 4 -14.71 -56.86 -34.64
C TYR A 4 -15.35 -57.42 -33.37
N LEU A 5 -16.20 -56.64 -32.68
CA LEU A 5 -16.91 -57.08 -31.47
C LEU A 5 -17.77 -58.36 -31.62
N PRO A 6 -18.38 -58.61 -32.77
CA PRO A 6 -19.12 -59.88 -32.95
C PRO A 6 -18.26 -61.15 -33.02
N GLN A 7 -16.93 -60.93 -33.27
CA GLN A 7 -16.02 -62.09 -33.52
C GLN A 7 -15.01 -62.29 -32.36
N VAL A 8 -14.73 -61.25 -31.58
CA VAL A 8 -13.70 -61.27 -30.55
C VAL A 8 -14.17 -60.48 -29.30
N ASN A 9 -13.85 -61.06 -28.17
CA ASN A 9 -14.18 -60.44 -26.87
C ASN A 9 -13.38 -59.15 -26.65
N VAL A 10 -14.03 -58.15 -26.01
CA VAL A 10 -13.42 -56.82 -25.72
C VAL A 10 -12.09 -56.95 -24.98
N LYS A 11 -11.95 -57.90 -24.07
CA LYS A 11 -10.72 -58.14 -23.32
C LYS A 11 -9.56 -58.49 -24.23
N GLU A 12 -9.75 -59.44 -25.16
CA GLU A 12 -8.75 -59.88 -26.12
C GLU A 12 -8.39 -58.78 -27.12
N LEU A 13 -9.40 -58.06 -27.60
CA LEU A 13 -9.22 -56.95 -28.52
C LEU A 13 -8.36 -55.81 -27.88
N CYS A 14 -8.58 -55.52 -26.60
CA CYS A 14 -7.79 -54.55 -25.87
C CYS A 14 -6.36 -55.00 -25.65
N VAL A 15 -6.12 -56.31 -25.40
CA VAL A 15 -4.77 -56.87 -25.27
C VAL A 15 -4.02 -56.79 -26.60
N TRP A 16 -4.63 -57.20 -27.71
CA TRP A 16 -4.00 -57.17 -29.05
C TRP A 16 -3.63 -55.75 -29.48
N LEU A 17 -4.50 -54.77 -29.14
CA LEU A 17 -4.26 -53.35 -29.47
C LEU A 17 -3.43 -52.62 -28.42
N ARG A 18 -3.00 -53.31 -27.36
CA ARG A 18 -2.28 -52.70 -26.21
C ARG A 18 -2.98 -51.45 -25.64
N LEU A 19 -4.32 -51.49 -25.56
CA LEU A 19 -5.13 -50.39 -25.04
C LEU A 19 -5.75 -50.77 -23.69
N PRO A 20 -5.74 -49.88 -22.69
CA PRO A 20 -6.48 -50.07 -21.46
C PRO A 20 -8.01 -50.25 -21.75
N ARG A 21 -8.68 -51.16 -21.06
CA ARG A 21 -10.16 -51.37 -21.20
C ARG A 21 -10.93 -50.07 -20.91
N SER A 22 -10.43 -49.21 -20.04
CA SER A 22 -11.03 -47.89 -19.75
C SER A 22 -11.14 -47.01 -20.99
N VAL A 23 -10.20 -47.09 -21.93
CA VAL A 23 -10.23 -46.34 -23.20
C VAL A 23 -11.35 -46.82 -24.11
N PHE A 24 -11.62 -48.14 -24.14
CA PHE A 24 -12.72 -48.73 -24.94
C PHE A 24 -14.08 -48.27 -24.43
N TYR A 25 -14.28 -48.27 -23.11
CA TYR A 25 -15.55 -47.88 -22.49
C TYR A 25 -15.64 -46.34 -22.22
N TYR A 26 -14.61 -45.60 -22.61
CA TYR A 26 -14.64 -44.15 -22.42
C TYR A 26 -15.68 -43.52 -23.38
N CYS A 27 -16.73 -43.00 -22.79
CA CYS A 27 -17.69 -42.12 -23.47
C CYS A 27 -17.37 -40.67 -23.07
N PRO A 28 -16.94 -39.83 -24.02
CA PRO A 28 -16.75 -38.42 -23.71
C PRO A 28 -18.08 -37.81 -23.26
N LYS A 29 -18.10 -37.29 -22.04
CA LYS A 29 -19.27 -36.52 -21.57
C LYS A 29 -19.38 -35.26 -22.41
N GLN A 30 -20.55 -35.05 -23.02
CA GLN A 30 -20.83 -33.77 -23.68
C GLN A 30 -20.84 -32.65 -22.65
N GLY A 31 -20.06 -31.57 -22.90
CA GLY A 31 -19.94 -30.41 -22.03
C GLY A 31 -18.52 -30.14 -21.51
N LYS A 32 -18.34 -29.00 -20.86
CA LYS A 32 -17.07 -28.63 -20.23
C LYS A 32 -16.80 -29.56 -19.03
N ARG A 33 -15.55 -30.09 -18.93
CA ARG A 33 -15.11 -30.86 -17.76
C ARG A 33 -15.10 -29.99 -16.52
N GLY A 34 -15.56 -30.53 -15.39
CA GLY A 34 -15.48 -29.87 -14.08
C GLY A 34 -16.84 -29.68 -13.42
N ILE A 35 -16.81 -29.04 -12.26
CA ILE A 35 -18.01 -28.68 -11.49
C ILE A 35 -18.68 -27.48 -12.20
N ALA A 36 -20.00 -27.55 -12.39
CA ALA A 36 -20.77 -26.43 -12.95
C ALA A 36 -20.55 -25.17 -12.13
N PRO A 37 -20.32 -23.99 -12.77
CA PRO A 37 -20.16 -22.75 -12.05
C PRO A 37 -21.37 -22.43 -11.17
N SER A 38 -21.12 -21.98 -9.93
CA SER A 38 -22.21 -21.62 -9.02
C SER A 38 -23.01 -20.43 -9.56
N THR A 39 -24.33 -20.47 -9.41
CA THR A 39 -25.27 -19.41 -9.80
C THR A 39 -25.52 -18.39 -8.69
N HIS A 40 -25.12 -18.68 -7.47
CA HIS A 40 -25.32 -17.82 -6.29
C HIS A 40 -24.01 -17.55 -5.56
N THR A 41 -23.97 -16.45 -4.80
CA THR A 41 -22.86 -16.03 -3.95
C THR A 41 -23.35 -15.90 -2.51
N ALA A 42 -22.59 -16.43 -1.54
CA ALA A 42 -22.91 -16.24 -0.13
C ALA A 42 -22.46 -14.83 0.34
N MET A 43 -23.21 -14.29 1.29
CA MET A 43 -22.89 -13.08 2.03
C MET A 43 -22.41 -13.42 3.44
N GLN A 44 -21.78 -12.49 4.13
CA GLN A 44 -21.29 -12.71 5.51
C GLN A 44 -22.43 -12.91 6.52
N ASP A 45 -23.62 -12.39 6.25
CA ASP A 45 -24.85 -12.61 7.02
C ASP A 45 -25.51 -13.99 6.83
N GLY A 46 -24.91 -14.86 6.01
CA GLY A 46 -25.41 -16.19 5.67
C GLY A 46 -26.41 -16.21 4.50
N SER A 47 -26.87 -15.06 4.01
CA SER A 47 -27.77 -14.96 2.85
C SER A 47 -27.09 -15.39 1.56
N ARG A 48 -27.86 -15.71 0.52
CA ARG A 48 -27.36 -16.04 -0.81
C ARG A 48 -28.00 -15.11 -1.84
N VAL A 49 -27.15 -14.47 -2.63
CA VAL A 49 -27.57 -13.57 -3.72
C VAL A 49 -27.28 -14.19 -5.08
N SER A 50 -28.09 -13.89 -6.07
CA SER A 50 -27.89 -14.37 -7.44
C SER A 50 -26.67 -13.71 -8.10
N ASN A 51 -26.16 -14.32 -9.16
CA ASN A 51 -25.04 -13.73 -9.92
C ASN A 51 -25.43 -12.43 -10.61
N GLU A 52 -26.71 -12.22 -10.94
CA GLU A 52 -27.24 -10.98 -11.52
C GLU A 52 -27.05 -9.80 -10.55
N LEU A 53 -27.39 -10.01 -9.27
CA LEU A 53 -27.18 -9.00 -8.22
C LEU A 53 -25.69 -8.70 -8.00
N VAL A 54 -24.84 -9.74 -8.05
CA VAL A 54 -23.38 -9.53 -7.99
C VAL A 54 -22.88 -8.74 -9.20
N SER A 55 -23.37 -9.03 -10.41
CA SER A 55 -23.02 -8.30 -11.63
C SER A 55 -23.47 -6.84 -11.57
N GLU A 56 -24.66 -6.59 -11.01
CA GLU A 56 -25.16 -5.23 -10.79
C GLU A 56 -24.28 -4.46 -9.79
N ALA A 57 -23.90 -5.09 -8.68
CA ALA A 57 -22.95 -4.50 -7.71
C ALA A 57 -21.57 -4.19 -8.36
N ILE A 58 -21.11 -5.03 -9.30
CA ILE A 58 -19.88 -4.76 -10.07
C ILE A 58 -20.06 -3.53 -10.96
N ARG A 59 -21.19 -3.40 -11.69
CA ARG A 59 -21.46 -2.22 -12.53
C ARG A 59 -21.53 -0.93 -11.69
N GLN A 60 -22.20 -0.97 -10.56
CA GLN A 60 -22.29 0.16 -9.63
C GLN A 60 -20.91 0.60 -9.13
N LEU A 61 -20.00 -0.35 -8.85
CA LEU A 61 -18.62 -0.03 -8.50
C LEU A 61 -17.87 0.62 -9.66
N LEU A 62 -18.01 0.09 -10.88
CA LEU A 62 -17.32 0.60 -12.07
C LEU A 62 -17.86 1.95 -12.54
N ASN A 63 -19.11 2.29 -12.21
CA ASN A 63 -19.74 3.57 -12.55
C ASN A 63 -19.35 4.71 -11.58
N GLN A 64 -18.64 4.41 -10.49
CA GLN A 64 -18.14 5.44 -9.60
C GLN A 64 -17.02 6.26 -10.28
N GLU A 65 -16.98 7.54 -9.98
CA GLU A 65 -15.94 8.43 -10.52
C GLU A 65 -14.54 7.91 -10.17
N PHE A 66 -13.62 7.94 -11.13
CA PHE A 66 -12.23 7.48 -11.04
C PHE A 66 -12.03 5.96 -10.84
N VAL A 67 -13.08 5.16 -10.67
CA VAL A 67 -12.95 3.71 -10.50
C VAL A 67 -12.63 3.05 -11.84
N ASN A 68 -11.36 2.69 -12.03
CA ASN A 68 -10.84 1.93 -13.16
C ASN A 68 -10.24 0.61 -12.69
N TYR A 69 -11.11 -0.25 -12.14
CA TYR A 69 -10.68 -1.45 -11.42
C TYR A 69 -10.79 -2.70 -12.27
N GLY A 70 -9.69 -3.45 -12.39
CA GLY A 70 -9.73 -4.83 -12.86
C GLY A 70 -10.33 -5.76 -11.80
N TYR A 71 -10.60 -7.00 -12.20
CA TYR A 71 -11.29 -8.02 -11.38
C TYR A 71 -10.67 -8.23 -9.98
N GLU A 72 -9.37 -8.04 -9.79
CA GLU A 72 -8.73 -8.21 -8.48
C GLU A 72 -9.18 -7.13 -7.48
N LYS A 73 -9.16 -5.86 -7.89
CA LYS A 73 -9.63 -4.74 -7.06
C LYS A 73 -11.14 -4.83 -6.83
N ILE A 74 -11.93 -5.16 -7.87
CA ILE A 74 -13.39 -5.41 -7.74
C ILE A 74 -13.66 -6.54 -6.73
N THR A 75 -12.84 -7.60 -6.73
CA THR A 75 -13.00 -8.68 -5.73
C THR A 75 -12.83 -8.16 -4.31
N VAL A 76 -11.83 -7.30 -4.06
CA VAL A 76 -11.61 -6.71 -2.74
C VAL A 76 -12.76 -5.77 -2.37
N SER A 77 -13.20 -4.92 -3.30
CA SER A 77 -14.34 -4.02 -3.08
C SER A 77 -15.64 -4.76 -2.76
N LEU A 78 -15.90 -5.89 -3.44
CA LEU A 78 -17.06 -6.74 -3.13
C LEU A 78 -16.93 -7.40 -1.75
N ARG A 79 -15.75 -7.87 -1.37
CA ARG A 79 -15.51 -8.42 -0.02
C ARG A 79 -15.74 -7.38 1.07
N ASN A 80 -15.31 -6.15 0.84
CA ASN A 80 -15.59 -5.02 1.75
C ASN A 80 -17.10 -4.68 1.83
N LYS A 81 -17.91 -5.12 0.85
CA LYS A 81 -19.38 -5.08 0.86
C LYS A 81 -20.01 -6.41 1.35
N ASN A 82 -19.28 -7.19 2.13
CA ASN A 82 -19.72 -8.44 2.76
C ASN A 82 -20.02 -9.61 1.81
N PHE A 83 -19.56 -9.59 0.54
CA PHE A 83 -19.67 -10.74 -0.34
C PHE A 83 -18.57 -11.76 -0.06
N ILE A 84 -18.92 -13.03 0.13
CA ILE A 84 -17.98 -14.14 0.20
C ILE A 84 -17.71 -14.64 -1.23
N ILE A 85 -16.74 -14.01 -1.89
CA ILE A 85 -16.46 -14.24 -3.31
C ILE A 85 -14.96 -14.38 -3.59
N ASN A 86 -14.60 -15.22 -4.56
CA ASN A 86 -13.22 -15.38 -5.01
C ASN A 86 -12.98 -14.68 -6.36
N LYS A 87 -11.71 -14.38 -6.63
CA LYS A 87 -11.31 -13.64 -7.84
C LYS A 87 -11.63 -14.36 -9.15
N LYS A 88 -11.68 -15.71 -9.17
CA LYS A 88 -12.02 -16.49 -10.36
C LYS A 88 -13.50 -16.30 -10.75
N LYS A 89 -14.38 -16.22 -9.75
CA LYS A 89 -15.80 -15.97 -9.99
C LYS A 89 -16.04 -14.55 -10.48
N VAL A 90 -15.39 -13.54 -9.85
CA VAL A 90 -15.48 -12.13 -10.30
C VAL A 90 -14.95 -11.99 -11.72
N TYR A 91 -13.79 -12.59 -12.05
CA TYR A 91 -13.25 -12.58 -13.41
C TYR A 91 -14.26 -13.16 -14.42
N ARG A 92 -14.89 -14.30 -14.11
CA ARG A 92 -15.89 -14.93 -14.96
C ARG A 92 -17.09 -14.01 -15.19
N LEU A 93 -17.69 -13.46 -14.11
CA LEU A 93 -18.83 -12.57 -14.21
C LEU A 93 -18.51 -11.30 -15.01
N MET A 94 -17.34 -10.70 -14.79
CA MET A 94 -16.88 -9.54 -15.57
C MET A 94 -16.62 -9.90 -17.04
N SER A 95 -16.11 -11.09 -17.32
CA SER A 95 -15.89 -11.59 -18.69
C SER A 95 -17.21 -11.81 -19.43
N GLU A 96 -18.17 -12.47 -18.78
CA GLU A 96 -19.52 -12.72 -19.31
C GLU A 96 -20.26 -11.40 -19.65
N GLN A 97 -20.00 -10.35 -18.88
CA GLN A 97 -20.60 -9.01 -19.03
C GLN A 97 -19.76 -8.03 -19.89
N GLN A 98 -18.64 -8.49 -20.47
CA GLN A 98 -17.69 -7.67 -21.23
C GLN A 98 -17.14 -6.45 -20.47
N LEU A 99 -17.00 -6.57 -19.14
CA LEU A 99 -16.51 -5.52 -18.22
C LEU A 99 -15.00 -5.61 -17.97
N LEU A 100 -14.29 -6.52 -18.63
CA LEU A 100 -12.83 -6.62 -18.51
C LEU A 100 -12.15 -5.60 -19.43
N PHE A 101 -11.21 -4.86 -18.86
CA PHE A 101 -10.33 -4.00 -19.65
C PHE A 101 -9.36 -4.84 -20.47
N GLY A 102 -9.16 -4.48 -21.74
CA GLY A 102 -8.18 -5.10 -22.62
C GLY A 102 -6.76 -4.93 -22.03
N LYS A 103 -5.94 -5.98 -22.11
CA LYS A 103 -4.51 -5.86 -21.77
C LYS A 103 -3.81 -5.18 -22.94
N THR A 104 -3.31 -3.97 -22.74
CA THR A 104 -2.26 -3.41 -23.60
C THR A 104 -0.96 -4.14 -23.25
N ILE A 105 -0.59 -5.15 -24.03
CA ILE A 105 0.68 -5.84 -23.87
C ILE A 105 1.73 -5.01 -24.59
N THR A 106 2.42 -4.15 -23.86
CA THR A 106 3.69 -3.58 -24.32
C THR A 106 4.74 -4.68 -24.16
N THR A 107 5.11 -5.32 -25.28
CA THR A 107 6.28 -6.19 -25.34
C THR A 107 7.56 -5.34 -25.26
N THR A 108 7.90 -4.90 -24.08
CA THR A 108 9.25 -4.43 -23.81
C THR A 108 10.14 -5.65 -23.75
N GLY A 109 11.15 -5.72 -24.64
CA GLY A 109 12.15 -6.77 -24.62
C GLY A 109 12.71 -6.95 -23.21
N ARG A 110 13.16 -8.18 -22.91
CA ARG A 110 13.74 -8.58 -21.63
C ARG A 110 14.93 -7.66 -21.34
N ARG A 111 14.75 -6.64 -20.49
CA ARG A 111 15.84 -5.80 -19.98
C ARG A 111 16.42 -6.50 -18.76
N GLU A 112 17.75 -6.69 -18.74
CA GLU A 112 18.45 -7.05 -17.52
C GLU A 112 18.44 -5.82 -16.61
N PHE A 113 17.66 -5.90 -15.52
CA PHE A 113 17.60 -4.82 -14.55
C PHE A 113 18.80 -4.93 -13.62
N VAL A 114 19.56 -3.85 -13.52
CA VAL A 114 20.56 -3.67 -12.47
C VAL A 114 19.84 -3.72 -11.13
N LYS A 115 20.26 -4.64 -10.24
CA LYS A 115 19.61 -4.89 -8.93
C LYS A 115 19.90 -3.78 -7.89
N HIS A 116 19.88 -2.49 -8.25
CA HIS A 116 20.35 -1.46 -7.36
C HIS A 116 19.25 -0.48 -6.87
N ARG A 117 19.24 -0.35 -5.53
CA ARG A 117 18.71 0.75 -4.71
C ARG A 117 17.21 0.98 -4.73
N LYS A 118 16.44 -0.09 -4.68
CA LYS A 118 15.02 0.03 -4.32
C LYS A 118 14.94 0.54 -2.88
N VAL A 119 14.42 1.74 -2.67
CA VAL A 119 14.13 2.24 -1.32
C VAL A 119 13.05 1.38 -0.71
N ASN A 120 13.33 0.78 0.42
CA ASN A 120 12.38 0.01 1.19
C ASN A 120 12.09 0.74 2.50
N ALA A 121 11.25 1.78 2.42
CA ALA A 121 10.82 2.52 3.58
C ALA A 121 10.03 1.61 4.53
N LYS A 122 10.33 1.67 5.82
CA LYS A 122 9.75 0.80 6.86
C LYS A 122 8.57 1.45 7.58
N TYR A 123 8.50 2.77 7.58
CA TYR A 123 7.46 3.55 8.24
C TYR A 123 7.16 4.84 7.47
N PRO A 124 6.01 5.49 7.72
CA PRO A 124 5.67 6.77 7.11
C PRO A 124 6.70 7.85 7.40
N MET A 125 6.98 8.71 6.43
CA MET A 125 7.95 9.82 6.54
C MET A 125 9.41 9.39 6.72
N GLU A 126 9.77 8.13 6.48
CA GLU A 126 11.17 7.73 6.40
C GLU A 126 11.81 8.25 5.11
N CYS A 127 11.12 8.07 4.00
CA CYS A 127 11.55 8.56 2.71
C CYS A 127 10.34 9.04 1.90
N ILE A 128 10.43 10.23 1.36
CA ILE A 128 9.45 10.83 0.45
C ILE A 128 10.07 11.06 -0.92
N CYS A 129 9.25 11.11 -1.94
CA CYS A 129 9.68 11.45 -3.30
C CYS A 129 8.89 12.63 -3.85
N LEU A 130 9.55 13.39 -4.73
CA LEU A 130 9.05 14.62 -5.32
C LEU A 130 9.30 14.59 -6.83
N ASP A 131 8.27 14.91 -7.60
CA ASP A 131 8.40 15.00 -9.06
C ASP A 131 7.30 15.88 -9.66
N ILE A 132 7.51 16.32 -10.92
CA ILE A 132 6.59 17.15 -11.68
C ILE A 132 6.03 16.40 -12.88
N LYS A 133 4.70 16.31 -12.94
CA LYS A 133 3.96 15.80 -14.11
C LYS A 133 3.44 16.95 -14.98
N TYR A 134 3.66 16.86 -16.28
CA TYR A 134 3.06 17.75 -17.26
C TYR A 134 1.62 17.31 -17.54
N VAL A 135 0.70 18.25 -17.50
CA VAL A 135 -0.73 18.03 -17.73
C VAL A 135 -1.21 19.01 -18.80
N TRP A 136 -1.71 18.48 -19.91
CA TRP A 136 -2.26 19.30 -20.99
C TRP A 136 -3.68 19.72 -20.68
N VAL A 137 -4.01 21.00 -20.84
CA VAL A 137 -5.38 21.54 -20.70
C VAL A 137 -5.85 21.98 -22.08
N ASN A 138 -6.83 21.26 -22.65
CA ASN A 138 -7.25 21.38 -24.03
C ASN A 138 -7.83 22.77 -24.38
N GLY A 139 -8.68 23.31 -23.50
CA GLY A 139 -9.31 24.62 -23.75
C GLY A 139 -8.34 25.79 -23.72
N GLU A 140 -7.24 25.67 -22.98
CA GLU A 140 -6.19 26.70 -22.90
C GLU A 140 -4.99 26.43 -23.80
N LYS A 141 -4.97 25.28 -24.50
CA LYS A 141 -3.93 24.83 -25.43
C LYS A 141 -2.53 24.98 -24.88
N ARG A 142 -2.32 24.51 -23.61
CA ARG A 142 -1.05 24.61 -22.93
C ARG A 142 -0.88 23.54 -21.85
N HIS A 143 0.39 23.34 -21.44
CA HIS A 143 0.73 22.51 -20.29
C HIS A 143 0.63 23.29 -18.98
N TYR A 144 0.13 22.60 -17.97
CA TYR A 144 0.24 22.91 -16.56
C TYR A 144 1.12 21.87 -15.86
N TYR A 145 1.54 22.16 -14.65
CA TYR A 145 2.52 21.36 -13.92
C TYR A 145 1.90 20.89 -12.61
N LEU A 146 1.89 19.60 -12.44
CA LEU A 146 1.47 18.95 -11.20
C LEU A 146 2.73 18.52 -10.44
N LEU A 147 3.11 19.30 -9.42
CA LEU A 147 4.16 18.94 -8.47
C LEU A 147 3.54 18.14 -7.34
N THR A 148 4.06 16.95 -7.05
CA THR A 148 3.53 16.06 -6.01
C THR A 148 4.64 15.59 -5.10
N VAL A 149 4.39 15.61 -3.78
CA VAL A 149 5.18 14.93 -2.76
C VAL A 149 4.45 13.68 -2.32
N MET A 150 5.11 12.54 -2.40
CA MET A 150 4.54 11.24 -2.04
C MET A 150 5.40 10.53 -1.00
N ASP A 151 4.74 9.92 -0.01
CA ASP A 151 5.40 9.02 0.92
C ASP A 151 5.67 7.65 0.29
N ILE A 152 6.92 7.19 0.37
CA ILE A 152 7.34 5.92 -0.27
C ILE A 152 6.78 4.69 0.45
N PHE A 153 6.58 4.74 1.77
CA PHE A 153 6.03 3.62 2.53
C PHE A 153 4.56 3.36 2.21
N SER A 154 3.74 4.39 2.34
CA SER A 154 2.28 4.28 2.21
C SER A 154 1.75 4.52 0.81
N ARG A 155 2.55 5.10 -0.08
CA ARG A 155 2.13 5.64 -1.39
C ARG A 155 1.18 6.84 -1.29
N LYS A 156 1.02 7.44 -0.13
CA LYS A 156 0.16 8.59 0.09
C LYS A 156 0.72 9.82 -0.62
N ALA A 157 -0.11 10.49 -1.42
CA ALA A 157 0.16 11.83 -1.92
C ALA A 157 -0.02 12.80 -0.75
N LEU A 158 1.09 13.26 -0.17
CA LEU A 158 1.09 14.10 1.05
C LEU A 158 0.61 15.51 0.75
N CYS A 159 1.17 16.10 -0.28
CA CYS A 159 0.77 17.43 -0.76
C CYS A 159 1.09 17.59 -2.25
N PHE A 160 0.42 18.52 -2.89
CA PHE A 160 0.63 18.82 -4.31
C PHE A 160 0.35 20.27 -4.62
N ILE A 161 0.87 20.72 -5.77
CA ILE A 161 0.57 22.00 -6.39
C ILE A 161 0.25 21.74 -7.87
N PHE A 162 -0.84 22.32 -8.38
CA PHE A 162 -1.16 22.31 -9.79
C PHE A 162 -1.23 23.75 -10.31
N GLN A 163 -0.32 24.14 -11.17
CA GLN A 163 -0.23 25.53 -11.66
C GLN A 163 0.54 25.67 -12.98
N LYS A 164 0.54 26.90 -13.51
CA LYS A 164 1.09 27.26 -14.81
C LYS A 164 2.61 27.14 -14.94
N SER A 165 3.33 27.22 -13.83
CA SER A 165 4.79 27.04 -13.74
C SER A 165 5.16 26.69 -12.33
N ILE A 166 6.19 25.86 -12.16
CA ILE A 166 6.75 25.50 -10.85
C ILE A 166 8.15 26.14 -10.74
N ARG A 167 8.31 27.02 -9.77
CA ARG A 167 9.57 27.70 -9.47
C ARG A 167 10.10 27.27 -8.10
N LYS A 168 11.36 27.62 -7.79
CA LYS A 168 11.99 27.31 -6.50
C LYS A 168 11.16 27.72 -5.28
N MET A 169 10.46 28.87 -5.34
CA MET A 169 9.61 29.35 -4.25
C MET A 169 8.36 28.49 -4.06
N ASP A 170 7.82 27.92 -5.13
CA ASP A 170 6.67 27.01 -5.04
C ASP A 170 7.06 25.73 -4.31
N VAL A 171 8.26 25.20 -4.58
CA VAL A 171 8.82 24.05 -3.86
C VAL A 171 9.00 24.36 -2.38
N ILE A 172 9.59 25.52 -2.04
CA ILE A 172 9.77 25.94 -0.65
C ILE A 172 8.42 26.07 0.06
N ASN A 173 7.43 26.70 -0.57
CA ASN A 173 6.09 26.87 0.00
C ASN A 173 5.37 25.52 0.19
N LEU A 174 5.56 24.59 -0.73
CA LEU A 174 5.02 23.24 -0.60
C LEU A 174 5.59 22.53 0.66
N PHE A 175 6.89 22.60 0.87
CA PHE A 175 7.52 22.01 2.06
C PHE A 175 7.20 22.78 3.35
N ARG A 176 6.95 24.08 3.30
CA ARG A 176 6.43 24.85 4.45
C ARG A 176 5.07 24.31 4.88
N ARG A 177 4.14 24.07 3.92
CA ARG A 177 2.84 23.45 4.21
C ARG A 177 3.02 22.05 4.80
N LEU A 178 3.86 21.22 4.17
CA LEU A 178 4.14 19.88 4.65
C LEU A 178 4.69 19.88 6.09
N ASN A 179 5.54 20.86 6.44
CA ASN A 179 6.10 20.99 7.78
C ASN A 179 5.09 21.42 8.85
N VAL A 180 3.99 22.05 8.45
CA VAL A 180 2.87 22.36 9.36
C VAL A 180 2.05 21.11 9.67
N GLU A 181 1.86 20.25 8.68
CA GLU A 181 0.99 19.06 8.80
C GLU A 181 1.75 17.83 9.36
N HIS A 182 3.07 17.77 9.16
CA HIS A 182 3.90 16.63 9.50
C HIS A 182 5.26 17.04 10.05
N ASP A 183 5.79 16.26 11.00
CA ASP A 183 7.20 16.37 11.38
C ASP A 183 8.09 15.86 10.25
N ILE A 184 8.77 16.78 9.57
CA ILE A 184 9.65 16.47 8.42
C ILE A 184 11.13 16.39 8.80
N LYS A 185 11.48 16.55 10.06
CA LYS A 185 12.86 16.47 10.52
C LYS A 185 13.42 15.06 10.38
N GLY A 186 14.57 14.93 9.74
CA GLY A 186 15.25 13.66 9.49
C GLY A 186 14.69 12.85 8.31
N VAL A 187 13.67 13.37 7.60
CA VAL A 187 13.10 12.74 6.43
C VAL A 187 14.11 12.76 5.27
N THR A 188 14.20 11.66 4.54
CA THR A 188 14.94 11.61 3.27
C THR A 188 14.03 12.01 2.12
N LEU A 189 14.39 13.05 1.38
CA LEU A 189 13.69 13.48 0.16
C LEU A 189 14.45 12.97 -1.07
N ARG A 190 13.78 12.25 -1.93
CA ARG A 190 14.30 11.83 -3.22
C ARG A 190 13.61 12.57 -4.36
N ASN A 191 14.41 13.16 -5.25
CA ASN A 191 13.93 13.87 -6.43
C ASN A 191 14.94 13.77 -7.59
N ASP A 192 14.49 14.12 -8.78
CA ASP A 192 15.35 14.24 -9.96
C ASP A 192 16.23 15.51 -9.90
N ASN A 193 17.03 15.72 -10.96
CA ASN A 193 17.92 16.87 -11.09
C ASN A 193 17.24 18.09 -11.74
N GLY A 194 15.92 18.27 -11.59
CA GLY A 194 15.22 19.44 -12.08
C GLY A 194 15.77 20.74 -11.54
N SER A 195 15.88 21.78 -12.38
CA SER A 195 16.50 23.06 -12.00
C SER A 195 15.86 23.71 -10.77
N GLN A 196 14.55 23.54 -10.59
CA GLN A 196 13.80 24.02 -9.44
C GLN A 196 14.17 23.31 -8.12
N PHE A 197 14.69 22.07 -8.19
CA PHE A 197 15.06 21.27 -7.02
C PHE A 197 16.53 21.44 -6.63
N ILE A 198 17.40 21.70 -7.61
CA ILE A 198 18.84 21.91 -7.37
C ILE A 198 19.16 23.34 -6.91
N ALA A 199 18.20 24.26 -6.96
CA ALA A 199 18.38 25.66 -6.58
C ALA A 199 18.93 25.78 -5.14
N ASN A 200 19.92 26.64 -4.95
CA ASN A 200 20.58 26.82 -3.65
C ASN A 200 19.61 27.21 -2.53
N ASP A 201 18.60 28.04 -2.84
CA ASP A 201 17.59 28.47 -1.87
C ASP A 201 16.76 27.27 -1.38
N VAL A 202 16.41 26.33 -2.26
CA VAL A 202 15.68 25.11 -1.92
C VAL A 202 16.55 24.20 -1.04
N LYS A 203 17.80 23.98 -1.42
CA LYS A 203 18.75 23.17 -0.64
C LYS A 203 18.98 23.76 0.76
N ALA A 204 19.16 25.09 0.84
CA ALA A 204 19.34 25.79 2.11
C ALA A 204 18.11 25.65 3.00
N PHE A 205 16.91 25.85 2.43
CA PHE A 205 15.65 25.68 3.15
C PHE A 205 15.45 24.23 3.65
N LEU A 206 15.63 23.24 2.79
CA LEU A 206 15.48 21.82 3.17
C LEU A 206 16.46 21.44 4.29
N LYS A 207 17.69 21.92 4.24
CA LYS A 207 18.68 21.75 5.31
C LYS A 207 18.21 22.40 6.63
N THR A 208 17.62 23.59 6.57
CA THR A 208 17.13 24.31 7.77
C THR A 208 16.00 23.54 8.46
N VAL A 209 15.10 22.92 7.70
CA VAL A 209 14.00 22.10 8.25
C VAL A 209 14.42 20.66 8.56
N GLY A 210 15.69 20.31 8.33
CA GLY A 210 16.25 19.00 8.68
C GLY A 210 15.95 17.88 7.70
N ILE A 211 15.58 18.18 6.45
CA ILE A 211 15.40 17.21 5.38
C ILE A 211 16.73 16.86 4.74
N LYS A 212 16.99 15.57 4.56
CA LYS A 212 18.12 15.05 3.78
C LYS A 212 17.70 14.89 2.33
N GLN A 213 18.20 15.74 1.42
CA GLN A 213 17.91 15.65 -0.01
C GLN A 213 18.85 14.67 -0.70
N GLU A 214 18.30 13.72 -1.47
CA GLU A 214 19.03 12.78 -2.33
C GLU A 214 18.55 12.97 -3.78
N PHE A 215 19.52 13.15 -4.68
CA PHE A 215 19.25 13.25 -6.10
C PHE A 215 19.36 11.88 -6.77
N THR A 216 18.43 11.56 -7.69
CA THR A 216 18.54 10.38 -8.52
C THR A 216 19.69 10.54 -9.51
N HIS A 217 20.35 9.43 -9.85
CA HIS A 217 21.37 9.44 -10.88
C HIS A 217 20.76 9.76 -12.25
N ILE A 218 21.54 10.39 -13.11
CA ILE A 218 21.12 10.72 -14.47
C ILE A 218 20.80 9.42 -15.22
N ALA A 219 19.64 9.39 -15.91
CA ALA A 219 19.14 8.25 -16.66
C ALA A 219 18.87 6.97 -15.84
N THR A 220 18.55 7.10 -14.55
CA THR A 220 18.19 5.99 -13.67
C THR A 220 16.74 6.11 -13.17
N PRO A 221 15.73 5.87 -14.04
CA PRO A 221 14.31 6.03 -13.68
C PRO A 221 13.88 5.12 -12.54
N GLU A 222 14.58 4.00 -12.33
CA GLU A 222 14.27 3.05 -11.26
C GLU A 222 14.40 3.65 -9.85
N GLU A 223 15.23 4.68 -9.69
CA GLU A 223 15.42 5.37 -8.41
C GLU A 223 14.22 6.25 -8.04
N ASN A 224 13.41 6.67 -9.04
CA ASN A 224 12.17 7.46 -8.85
C ASN A 224 10.90 6.68 -9.21
N ALA A 225 11.02 5.36 -9.38
CA ALA A 225 9.95 4.48 -9.89
C ALA A 225 8.62 4.58 -9.12
N TYR A 226 8.66 4.98 -7.85
CA TYR A 226 7.45 5.09 -7.04
C TYR A 226 6.56 6.24 -7.47
N ILE A 227 7.12 7.44 -7.66
CA ILE A 227 6.36 8.60 -8.09
C ILE A 227 6.05 8.52 -9.59
N GLU A 228 6.92 7.91 -10.40
CA GLU A 228 6.62 7.63 -11.81
C GLU A 228 5.43 6.68 -11.96
N SER A 229 5.35 5.64 -11.13
CA SER A 229 4.19 4.74 -11.08
C SER A 229 2.91 5.47 -10.67
N PHE A 230 3.00 6.40 -9.72
CA PHE A 230 1.89 7.28 -9.35
C PHE A 230 1.47 8.17 -10.51
N HIS A 231 2.42 8.85 -11.18
CA HIS A 231 2.16 9.68 -12.34
C HIS A 231 1.55 8.90 -13.51
N SER A 232 1.97 7.65 -13.70
CA SER A 232 1.35 6.74 -14.69
C SER A 232 -0.10 6.40 -14.31
N THR A 233 -0.39 6.29 -13.02
CA THR A 233 -1.76 6.06 -12.54
C THR A 233 -2.63 7.30 -12.75
N VAL A 234 -2.13 8.51 -12.41
CA VAL A 234 -2.81 9.79 -12.70
C VAL A 234 -3.05 9.96 -14.20
N GLN A 235 -2.05 9.61 -15.03
CA GLN A 235 -2.17 9.68 -16.48
C GLN A 235 -3.35 8.86 -16.98
N ARG A 236 -3.40 7.59 -16.62
CA ARG A 236 -4.43 6.64 -17.07
C ARG A 236 -5.82 6.93 -16.49
N ASP A 237 -5.88 7.29 -15.21
CA ASP A 237 -7.16 7.38 -14.50
C ASP A 237 -7.81 8.77 -14.64
N VAL A 238 -7.02 9.80 -14.96
CA VAL A 238 -7.49 11.19 -15.05
C VAL A 238 -7.12 11.83 -16.38
N ILE A 239 -5.82 12.00 -16.69
CA ILE A 239 -5.40 12.85 -17.80
C ILE A 239 -5.89 12.34 -19.16
N GLU A 240 -5.93 11.03 -19.37
CA GLU A 240 -6.41 10.39 -20.60
C GLU A 240 -7.93 10.28 -20.71
N ARG A 241 -8.66 10.64 -19.65
CA ARG A 241 -10.12 10.48 -19.57
C ARG A 241 -10.89 11.77 -19.58
N TYR A 242 -10.23 12.87 -19.28
CA TYR A 242 -10.85 14.17 -19.17
C TYR A 242 -10.26 15.13 -20.19
N GLU A 243 -11.14 15.84 -20.89
CA GLU A 243 -10.81 16.99 -21.71
C GLU A 243 -11.27 18.24 -20.98
N TRP A 244 -10.32 19.01 -20.45
CA TRP A 244 -10.63 20.20 -19.67
C TRP A 244 -10.70 21.44 -20.53
N SER A 245 -11.76 22.23 -20.36
CA SER A 245 -11.96 23.52 -21.01
C SER A 245 -11.14 24.64 -20.35
N SER A 246 -10.75 24.49 -19.10
CA SER A 246 -10.02 25.51 -18.34
C SER A 246 -9.10 24.92 -17.27
N TYR A 247 -8.17 25.75 -16.79
CA TYR A 247 -7.32 25.46 -15.64
C TYR A 247 -8.13 25.10 -14.37
N TYR A 248 -9.20 25.84 -14.11
CA TYR A 248 -10.01 25.64 -12.90
C TYR A 248 -10.71 24.28 -12.90
N GLU A 249 -11.23 23.87 -14.03
CA GLU A 249 -11.84 22.55 -14.19
C GLU A 249 -10.82 21.44 -13.99
N ALA A 250 -9.63 21.55 -14.63
CA ALA A 250 -8.54 20.61 -14.45
C ALA A 250 -8.08 20.54 -12.99
N LYS A 251 -7.92 21.70 -12.33
CA LYS A 251 -7.51 21.79 -10.92
C LYS A 251 -8.50 21.09 -10.01
N THR A 252 -9.79 21.39 -10.12
CA THR A 252 -10.84 20.77 -9.32
C THR A 252 -10.90 19.26 -9.52
N THR A 253 -10.75 18.80 -10.78
CA THR A 253 -10.73 17.37 -11.09
C THR A 253 -9.52 16.66 -10.44
N ILE A 254 -8.33 17.29 -10.52
CA ILE A 254 -7.11 16.76 -9.91
C ILE A 254 -7.23 16.75 -8.38
N GLU A 255 -7.78 17.80 -7.76
CA GLU A 255 -8.01 17.85 -6.30
C GLU A 255 -8.91 16.71 -5.82
N ARG A 256 -10.05 16.49 -6.50
CA ARG A 256 -10.95 15.36 -6.21
C ARG A 256 -10.27 14.01 -6.41
N TYR A 257 -9.46 13.88 -7.47
CA TYR A 257 -8.72 12.66 -7.70
C TYR A 257 -7.67 12.38 -6.62
N MET A 258 -6.94 13.38 -6.14
CA MET A 258 -5.96 13.22 -5.06
C MET A 258 -6.62 12.74 -3.76
N GLN A 259 -7.80 13.26 -3.45
CA GLN A 259 -8.59 12.77 -2.32
C GLN A 259 -9.02 11.31 -2.54
N PHE A 260 -9.63 11.00 -3.69
CA PHE A 260 -9.99 9.63 -4.06
C PHE A 260 -8.80 8.68 -3.99
N TYR A 261 -7.62 9.10 -4.50
CA TYR A 261 -6.40 8.29 -4.50
C TYR A 261 -5.96 7.94 -3.07
N ASN A 262 -5.96 8.88 -2.17
CA ASN A 262 -5.54 8.65 -0.79
C ASN A 262 -6.56 7.83 0.02
N GLU A 263 -7.87 8.05 -0.18
CA GLU A 263 -8.94 7.52 0.66
C GLU A 263 -9.58 6.23 0.12
N GLN A 264 -9.62 6.05 -1.20
CA GLN A 264 -10.43 5.01 -1.82
C GLN A 264 -9.64 4.11 -2.80
N TYR A 265 -8.54 4.62 -3.38
CA TYR A 265 -7.79 3.84 -4.37
C TYR A 265 -7.08 2.65 -3.72
N LEU A 266 -7.47 1.42 -4.14
CA LEU A 266 -6.84 0.20 -3.66
C LEU A 266 -5.50 -0.02 -4.36
N HIS A 267 -4.41 0.00 -3.61
CA HIS A 267 -3.07 -0.07 -4.15
C HIS A 267 -2.47 -1.48 -4.00
N ARG A 268 -2.18 -2.14 -5.14
CA ARG A 268 -1.70 -3.54 -5.14
C ARG A 268 -0.37 -3.71 -4.38
N SER A 269 0.58 -2.78 -4.54
CA SER A 269 1.93 -2.93 -3.97
C SER A 269 1.99 -2.77 -2.45
N ILE A 270 0.92 -2.28 -1.82
CA ILE A 270 0.82 -2.12 -0.36
C ILE A 270 -0.24 -3.04 0.27
N GLY A 271 -0.67 -4.09 -0.46
CA GLY A 271 -1.57 -5.11 0.07
C GLY A 271 -3.04 -4.92 -0.26
N MET A 272 -3.39 -4.23 -1.35
CA MET A 272 -4.78 -3.94 -1.77
C MET A 272 -5.56 -3.13 -0.73
N ILE A 273 -4.90 -2.24 -0.04
CA ILE A 273 -5.48 -1.24 0.86
C ILE A 273 -5.24 0.16 0.31
N THR A 274 -5.88 1.16 0.91
CA THR A 274 -5.70 2.55 0.49
C THR A 274 -4.39 3.15 1.05
N PRO A 275 -3.83 4.19 0.41
CA PRO A 275 -2.68 4.91 0.96
C PRO A 275 -2.91 5.43 2.39
N ASN A 276 -4.10 5.94 2.71
CA ASN A 276 -4.44 6.38 4.06
C ASN A 276 -4.43 5.23 5.06
N GLN A 277 -5.06 4.09 4.75
CA GLN A 277 -5.03 2.91 5.61
C GLN A 277 -3.61 2.41 5.87
N LYS A 278 -2.77 2.40 4.83
CA LYS A 278 -1.36 2.01 4.98
C LYS A 278 -0.58 2.99 5.85
N TRP A 279 -0.84 4.28 5.69
CA TRP A 279 -0.26 5.33 6.51
C TRP A 279 -0.60 5.15 7.99
N GLU A 280 -1.87 4.99 8.31
CA GLU A 280 -2.37 4.78 9.69
C GLU A 280 -1.75 3.55 10.35
N GLN A 281 -1.69 2.41 9.62
CA GLN A 281 -1.01 1.20 10.09
C GLN A 281 0.46 1.45 10.41
N GLY A 282 1.17 2.21 9.58
CA GLY A 282 2.58 2.53 9.78
C GLY A 282 2.80 3.50 10.95
N VAL A 283 1.93 4.47 11.14
CA VAL A 283 1.98 5.39 12.29
C VAL A 283 1.74 4.62 13.59
N ALA A 284 0.71 3.78 13.64
CA ALA A 284 0.42 2.95 14.79
C ALA A 284 1.59 2.01 15.15
N ALA A 285 2.18 1.34 14.14
CA ALA A 285 3.34 0.48 14.34
C ALA A 285 4.57 1.25 14.86
N ARG A 286 4.82 2.48 14.33
CA ARG A 286 5.93 3.33 14.79
C ARG A 286 5.72 3.80 16.23
N THR A 287 4.49 4.12 16.61
CA THR A 287 4.15 4.54 17.97
C THR A 287 4.31 3.37 18.94
N ALA A 288 3.81 2.19 18.59
CA ALA A 288 3.97 0.97 19.39
C ALA A 288 5.46 0.58 19.56
N ALA A 289 6.28 0.75 18.50
CA ALA A 289 7.72 0.48 18.59
C ALA A 289 8.49 1.49 19.46
N LYS A 290 7.99 2.72 19.62
CA LYS A 290 8.59 3.73 20.49
C LYS A 290 8.19 3.60 21.95
N GLN A 291 7.05 2.98 22.24
CA GLN A 291 6.57 2.78 23.61
C GLN A 291 7.54 1.95 24.48
N PRO A 292 8.12 0.79 24.02
CA PRO A 292 9.07 0.05 24.83
C PRO A 292 10.33 0.84 25.16
N ASP A 293 10.85 1.65 24.22
CA ASP A 293 12.04 2.46 24.46
C ASP A 293 11.79 3.58 25.49
N ASN A 294 10.61 4.19 25.49
CA ASN A 294 10.22 5.18 26.48
C ASN A 294 10.01 4.51 27.84
N ALA A 295 9.34 3.35 27.87
CA ALA A 295 9.11 2.59 29.07
C ALA A 295 10.43 2.11 29.70
N LEU A 296 11.39 1.63 28.90
CA LEU A 296 12.74 1.27 29.36
C LEU A 296 13.52 2.48 29.89
N ARG A 297 13.41 3.65 29.25
CA ARG A 297 14.03 4.89 29.74
C ARG A 297 13.41 5.38 31.04
N ASP A 298 12.09 5.31 31.15
CA ASP A 298 11.39 5.72 32.37
C ASP A 298 11.68 4.73 33.52
N LEU A 299 11.80 3.43 33.22
CA LEU A 299 12.26 2.42 34.18
C LEU A 299 13.72 2.68 34.62
N SER A 300 14.63 2.99 33.69
CA SER A 300 16.02 3.34 34.01
C SER A 300 16.08 4.59 34.90
N ARG A 301 15.32 5.64 34.60
CA ARG A 301 15.25 6.84 35.44
C ARG A 301 14.66 6.55 36.82
N ALA A 302 13.64 5.69 36.90
CA ALA A 302 13.06 5.29 38.18
C ALA A 302 14.07 4.48 39.02
N MET A 303 14.86 3.62 38.37
CA MET A 303 15.95 2.89 39.02
C MET A 303 17.04 3.82 39.55
N ASP A 304 17.53 4.75 38.73
CA ASP A 304 18.53 5.76 39.10
C ASP A 304 18.04 6.64 40.27
N THR A 305 16.73 6.96 40.26
CA THR A 305 16.11 7.74 41.36
C THR A 305 16.01 6.92 42.63
N ALA A 306 15.66 5.62 42.57
CA ALA A 306 15.59 4.73 43.71
C ALA A 306 16.98 4.46 44.32
N GLU A 307 18.01 4.25 43.49
CA GLU A 307 19.41 4.11 43.95
C GLU A 307 19.89 5.38 44.63
N ASN A 308 19.64 6.58 44.09
CA ASN A 308 20.00 7.85 44.72
C ASN A 308 19.30 8.08 46.09
N LEU A 309 18.04 7.63 46.22
CA LEU A 309 17.29 7.72 47.48
C LEU A 309 17.80 6.72 48.54
N ILE A 310 18.35 5.59 48.10
CA ILE A 310 18.98 4.59 48.99
C ILE A 310 20.36 5.08 49.44
N GLU A 311 21.15 5.64 48.54
CA GLU A 311 22.52 6.11 48.84
C GLU A 311 22.54 7.43 49.60
N ASN A 312 21.57 8.33 49.37
CA ASN A 312 21.49 9.65 50.02
C ASN A 312 20.10 9.93 50.60
N PRO A 313 19.72 9.25 51.73
CA PRO A 313 18.42 9.50 52.34
C PRO A 313 18.34 10.90 52.91
N SER A 314 17.30 11.66 52.57
CA SER A 314 17.05 12.99 53.15
C SER A 314 16.83 12.88 54.67
N PRO A 315 17.30 13.83 55.49
CA PRO A 315 17.16 13.79 56.95
C PRO A 315 15.67 13.69 57.31
N GLY A 316 15.23 12.54 57.88
CA GLY A 316 13.85 12.31 58.32
C GLY A 316 13.04 11.33 57.47
N GLN A 317 13.56 10.79 56.38
CA GLN A 317 12.90 9.75 55.55
C GLN A 317 13.69 8.44 55.66
N THR A 318 13.24 7.53 56.48
CA THR A 318 13.67 6.13 56.44
C THR A 318 12.73 5.43 55.45
N LEU A 319 13.13 5.37 54.15
CA LEU A 319 12.42 4.58 53.15
C LEU A 319 12.75 3.09 53.40
N TYR A 320 11.75 2.31 53.73
CA TYR A 320 11.91 0.85 53.86
C TYR A 320 12.14 0.24 52.48
N LYS A 321 13.04 -0.73 52.37
CA LYS A 321 13.38 -1.47 51.14
C LYS A 321 12.12 -1.95 50.40
N SER A 322 11.07 -2.34 51.14
CA SER A 322 9.75 -2.73 50.58
C SER A 322 9.03 -1.62 49.78
N GLN A 323 9.18 -0.35 50.17
CA GLN A 323 8.54 0.77 49.48
C GLN A 323 9.22 1.09 48.15
N CYS A 324 10.54 0.84 48.07
CA CYS A 324 11.27 0.97 46.79
C CYS A 324 10.94 -0.19 45.84
N GLU A 325 10.73 -1.40 46.36
CA GLU A 325 10.30 -2.57 45.58
C GLU A 325 8.89 -2.39 45.01
N ASP A 326 7.95 -1.84 45.80
CA ASP A 326 6.60 -1.49 45.34
C ASP A 326 6.62 -0.43 44.24
N TYR A 327 7.44 0.61 44.35
CA TYR A 327 7.58 1.66 43.36
C TYR A 327 8.19 1.14 42.04
N LEU A 328 9.14 0.21 42.13
CA LEU A 328 9.74 -0.43 40.96
C LEU A 328 8.78 -1.41 40.29
N CYS A 329 7.96 -2.12 41.08
CA CYS A 329 6.92 -3.00 40.53
C CYS A 329 5.81 -2.22 39.80
N ASP A 330 5.38 -1.08 40.35
CA ASP A 330 4.39 -0.21 39.72
C ASP A 330 4.93 0.41 38.40
N ALA A 331 6.20 0.85 38.41
CA ALA A 331 6.84 1.37 37.20
C ALA A 331 7.03 0.29 36.12
N ALA A 332 7.36 -0.94 36.51
CA ALA A 332 7.48 -2.08 35.59
C ALA A 332 6.11 -2.53 35.05
N GLY A 333 5.05 -2.48 35.85
CA GLY A 333 3.67 -2.78 35.43
C GLY A 333 3.16 -1.79 34.40
N LEU A 334 3.46 -0.51 34.58
CA LEU A 334 3.16 0.53 33.59
C LEU A 334 3.96 0.37 32.29
N ALA A 335 5.16 -0.23 32.37
CA ALA A 335 6.01 -0.53 31.22
C ALA A 335 5.67 -1.85 30.50
N GLY A 336 4.75 -2.67 31.04
CA GLY A 336 4.41 -4.00 30.50
C GLY A 336 5.55 -5.01 30.60
N VAL A 337 6.50 -4.81 31.52
CA VAL A 337 7.67 -5.69 31.75
C VAL A 337 7.36 -6.62 32.94
N ASP A 338 7.39 -7.94 32.68
CA ASP A 338 7.21 -8.94 33.75
C ASP A 338 8.51 -9.10 34.56
N MET A 339 8.53 -8.56 35.79
CA MET A 339 9.68 -8.52 36.68
C MET A 339 9.83 -9.79 37.54
N THR A 340 9.07 -10.85 37.33
CA THR A 340 8.91 -11.95 38.26
C THR A 340 10.08 -12.92 38.38
N SER A 341 11.19 -12.82 37.64
CA SER A 341 12.22 -13.89 37.81
C SER A 341 13.70 -13.52 37.79
N THR A 342 14.12 -12.37 37.31
CA THR A 342 15.56 -12.14 37.11
C THR A 342 16.12 -10.94 37.90
N VAL A 343 15.37 -9.86 38.07
CA VAL A 343 15.84 -8.62 38.72
C VAL A 343 15.75 -8.73 40.25
N LEU A 344 14.66 -9.31 40.77
CA LEU A 344 14.49 -9.50 42.23
C LEU A 344 15.52 -10.48 42.83
N LYS A 345 16.04 -11.44 42.06
CA LYS A 345 17.10 -12.34 42.50
C LYS A 345 18.48 -11.68 42.60
N ASN A 346 18.75 -10.66 41.82
CA ASN A 346 20.02 -9.95 41.87
C ASN A 346 20.09 -8.92 43.01
N MET A 347 18.94 -8.39 43.44
CA MET A 347 18.86 -7.45 44.57
C MET A 347 18.87 -8.14 45.95
N SER A 348 18.59 -9.45 46.05
CA SER A 348 18.65 -10.22 47.30
C SER A 348 20.04 -10.72 47.62
N ASN A 349 21.02 -10.56 46.74
CA ASN A 349 22.41 -11.04 46.93
C ASN A 349 23.44 -9.91 47.14
N GLN A 350 23.00 -8.69 47.38
CA GLN A 350 23.79 -7.58 47.94
C GLN A 350 23.16 -7.14 49.26
#